data_4d038350bd46ee2389396ad5e15ae388
#
_entry.id   4d038350bd46ee2389396ad5e15ae388
#
_cell.length_a   1.000
_cell.length_b   1.000
_cell.length_c   1.000
_cell.angle_alpha   90.00
_cell.angle_beta   90.00
_cell.angle_gamma   90.00
#
_symmetry.space_group_name_H-M   'P 1'
#
loop_
_entity.id
_entity.type
_entity.pdbx_description
1 polymer ?
#
loop_
_entity_poly.entity_id
_entity_poly.type
_entity_poly.pdbx_seq_one_letter_code
_entity_poly.pdbx_strand_id
1 'polypeptide(L)'
;ENMSFLDVLSRVSDEDIAKTLDVVTDDEILSTLSKAVLDIDDALILLSPQALLYLENMAQLAHERTVQQFGYTIQLFTPMYISNYCDNGCVYCGYSHHSGIAREKLSLDDIEFEAKAIAETGLEQVLVLTGESKSCSPPSYIQAAVEKLVPIFSSVSIEVYSLTLEEYKGLVAVGADGMTMFQETYNPTLYAQL
;
A
#
# COMPACT_ATOMS: atom_id res chain seq x y z
N GLU A 1 10.88 6.33 -24.89
CA GLU A 1 11.46 5.26 -24.05
C GLU A 1 10.71 5.28 -22.72
N ASN A 2 10.10 4.14 -22.32
CA ASN A 2 9.46 4.03 -21.02
C ASN A 2 10.57 3.94 -19.96
N MET A 3 10.78 5.03 -19.22
CA MET A 3 11.71 5.08 -18.10
C MET A 3 11.09 4.28 -16.93
N SER A 4 11.83 3.34 -16.37
CA SER A 4 11.39 2.61 -15.18
C SER A 4 11.54 3.48 -13.92
N PHE A 5 10.83 3.15 -12.85
CA PHE A 5 11.02 3.81 -11.56
C PHE A 5 12.46 3.66 -11.05
N LEU A 6 13.10 2.52 -11.29
CA LEU A 6 14.50 2.29 -10.95
C LEU A 6 15.45 3.28 -11.67
N ASP A 7 15.16 3.63 -12.93
CA ASP A 7 15.94 4.61 -13.68
C ASP A 7 15.79 6.03 -13.09
N VAL A 8 14.61 6.35 -12.54
CA VAL A 8 14.37 7.61 -11.83
C VAL A 8 15.14 7.60 -10.50
N LEU A 9 15.00 6.55 -9.72
CA LEU A 9 15.63 6.41 -8.40
C LEU A 9 17.16 6.48 -8.49
N SER A 10 17.77 5.89 -9.54
CA SER A 10 19.22 5.91 -9.73
C SER A 10 19.82 7.30 -10.04
N ARG A 11 18.99 8.29 -10.36
CA ARG A 11 19.41 9.67 -10.65
C ARG A 11 19.35 10.60 -9.45
N VAL A 12 18.77 10.13 -8.34
CA VAL A 12 18.60 10.92 -7.12
C VAL A 12 19.56 10.35 -6.07
N SER A 13 20.40 11.18 -5.48
CA SER A 13 21.28 10.78 -4.39
C SER A 13 20.76 11.28 -3.05
N ASP A 14 20.97 10.49 -1.99
CA ASP A 14 20.63 10.90 -0.61
C ASP A 14 21.35 12.20 -0.23
N GLU A 15 22.57 12.42 -0.74
CA GLU A 15 23.35 13.64 -0.50
C GLU A 15 22.71 14.89 -1.12
N ASP A 16 22.18 14.78 -2.34
CA ASP A 16 21.49 15.90 -3.01
C ASP A 16 20.16 16.21 -2.33
N ILE A 17 19.42 15.19 -1.91
CA ILE A 17 18.21 15.37 -1.09
C ILE A 17 18.55 16.10 0.21
N ALA A 18 19.54 15.62 0.97
CA ALA A 18 19.94 16.23 2.23
C ALA A 18 20.35 17.70 2.05
N LYS A 19 21.17 18.00 1.05
CA LYS A 19 21.56 19.39 0.73
C LYS A 19 20.35 20.28 0.42
N THR A 20 19.38 19.76 -0.34
CA THR A 20 18.14 20.50 -0.66
C THR A 20 17.33 20.79 0.60
N LEU A 21 17.16 19.79 1.47
CA LEU A 21 16.40 19.92 2.70
C LEU A 21 17.04 20.91 3.69
N ASP A 22 18.38 20.98 3.75
CA ASP A 22 19.13 21.82 4.69
C ASP A 22 19.09 23.31 4.35
N VAL A 23 18.80 23.69 3.10
CA VAL A 23 18.83 25.09 2.65
C VAL A 23 17.45 25.73 2.52
N VAL A 24 16.37 24.99 2.80
CA VAL A 24 14.99 25.49 2.68
C VAL A 24 14.77 26.65 3.64
N THR A 25 14.17 27.72 3.11
CA THR A 25 13.87 28.98 3.82
C THR A 25 12.40 29.07 4.24
N ASP A 26 12.12 29.96 5.20
CA ASP A 26 10.74 30.27 5.62
C ASP A 26 9.89 30.79 4.46
N ASP A 27 10.47 31.64 3.60
CA ASP A 27 9.76 32.22 2.46
C ASP A 27 9.36 31.13 1.45
N GLU A 28 10.19 30.14 1.20
CA GLU A 28 9.87 28.99 0.35
C GLU A 28 8.73 28.15 0.94
N ILE A 29 8.76 27.89 2.25
CA ILE A 29 7.69 27.14 2.93
C ILE A 29 6.37 27.92 2.84
N LEU A 30 6.35 29.19 3.18
CA LEU A 30 5.14 30.02 3.14
C LEU A 30 4.60 30.14 1.71
N SER A 31 5.48 30.31 0.72
CA SER A 31 5.12 30.31 -0.69
C SER A 31 4.48 28.98 -1.10
N THR A 32 5.08 27.86 -0.71
CA THR A 32 4.57 26.51 -0.99
C THR A 32 3.20 26.28 -0.36
N LEU A 33 3.01 26.65 0.91
CA LEU A 33 1.72 26.53 1.59
C LEU A 33 0.61 27.36 0.93
N SER A 34 0.95 28.43 0.21
CA SER A 34 -0.02 29.26 -0.50
C SER A 34 -0.47 28.70 -1.85
N LYS A 35 0.20 27.67 -2.38
CA LYS A 35 -0.13 27.07 -3.68
C LYS A 35 -1.44 26.29 -3.63
N ALA A 36 -2.25 26.42 -4.67
CA ALA A 36 -3.46 25.62 -4.84
C ALA A 36 -3.15 24.15 -5.17
N VAL A 37 -2.09 23.89 -5.95
CA VAL A 37 -1.63 22.57 -6.35
C VAL A 37 -0.15 22.46 -6.02
N LEU A 38 0.22 21.39 -5.33
CA LEU A 38 1.60 21.07 -4.99
C LEU A 38 2.20 20.11 -6.00
N ASP A 39 3.49 20.22 -6.24
CA ASP A 39 4.29 19.30 -7.04
C ASP A 39 5.31 18.52 -6.18
N ILE A 40 6.19 17.76 -6.83
CA ILE A 40 7.17 16.94 -6.12
C ILE A 40 8.26 17.79 -5.45
N ASP A 41 8.62 18.93 -6.02
CA ASP A 41 9.61 19.83 -5.44
C ASP A 41 9.05 20.51 -4.18
N ASP A 42 7.75 20.85 -4.19
CA ASP A 42 7.03 21.32 -3.02
C ASP A 42 7.02 20.30 -1.88
N ALA A 43 6.91 19.02 -2.20
CA ALA A 43 7.00 17.95 -1.20
C ALA A 43 8.36 17.94 -0.48
N LEU A 44 9.46 18.16 -1.22
CA LEU A 44 10.79 18.28 -0.61
C LEU A 44 10.88 19.49 0.34
N ILE A 45 10.35 20.65 -0.07
CA ILE A 45 10.30 21.85 0.80
C ILE A 45 9.54 21.54 2.09
N LEU A 46 8.37 20.92 2.01
CA LEU A 46 7.53 20.61 3.18
C LEU A 46 8.09 19.44 4.06
N LEU A 47 9.01 18.65 3.55
CA LEU A 47 9.72 17.60 4.30
C LEU A 47 11.00 18.12 4.97
N SER A 48 11.38 19.38 4.75
CA SER A 48 12.58 19.95 5.35
C SER A 48 12.48 20.08 6.88
N PRO A 49 13.62 20.05 7.61
CA PRO A 49 13.63 20.34 9.05
C PRO A 49 13.06 21.71 9.41
N GLN A 50 13.25 22.72 8.54
CA GLN A 50 12.69 24.07 8.73
C GLN A 50 11.16 24.08 8.70
N ALA A 51 10.53 23.21 7.91
CA ALA A 51 9.08 23.09 7.81
C ALA A 51 8.41 22.63 9.12
N LEU A 52 9.15 22.02 10.05
CA LEU A 52 8.62 21.66 11.38
C LEU A 52 8.07 22.88 12.15
N LEU A 53 8.60 24.07 11.91
CA LEU A 53 8.10 25.29 12.52
C LEU A 53 6.69 25.67 12.02
N TYR A 54 6.27 25.11 10.89
CA TYR A 54 4.99 25.36 10.22
C TYR A 54 4.06 24.14 10.26
N LEU A 55 4.34 23.15 11.12
CA LEU A 55 3.61 21.88 11.18
C LEU A 55 2.10 22.08 11.37
N GLU A 56 1.70 23.02 12.24
CA GLU A 56 0.28 23.34 12.46
C GLU A 56 -0.37 23.92 11.21
N ASN A 57 0.31 24.83 10.49
CA ASN A 57 -0.18 25.39 9.24
C ASN A 57 -0.35 24.30 8.18
N MET A 58 0.62 23.38 8.08
CA MET A 58 0.55 22.22 7.19
C MET A 58 -0.64 21.32 7.54
N ALA A 59 -0.84 21.03 8.84
CA ALA A 59 -1.93 20.19 9.31
C ALA A 59 -3.31 20.79 9.00
N GLN A 60 -3.49 22.10 9.23
CA GLN A 60 -4.74 22.80 8.91
C GLN A 60 -5.02 22.77 7.40
N LEU A 61 -4.03 23.08 6.57
CA LEU A 61 -4.18 23.04 5.12
C LEU A 61 -4.46 21.61 4.61
N ALA A 62 -3.78 20.60 5.16
CA ALA A 62 -4.03 19.20 4.83
C ALA A 62 -5.47 18.80 5.21
N HIS A 63 -5.95 19.21 6.38
CA HIS A 63 -7.33 18.97 6.81
C HIS A 63 -8.34 19.63 5.86
N GLU A 64 -8.16 20.90 5.53
CA GLU A 64 -9.03 21.62 4.58
C GLU A 64 -9.11 20.91 3.23
N ARG A 65 -7.97 20.50 2.68
CA ARG A 65 -7.90 19.76 1.41
C ARG A 65 -8.55 18.39 1.50
N THR A 66 -8.33 17.68 2.61
CA THR A 66 -8.96 16.38 2.85
C THR A 66 -10.48 16.51 2.90
N VAL A 67 -11.01 17.48 3.65
CA VAL A 67 -12.45 17.71 3.74
C VAL A 67 -13.02 18.14 2.38
N GLN A 68 -12.29 18.96 1.63
CA GLN A 68 -12.70 19.38 0.29
C GLN A 68 -12.80 18.22 -0.70
N GLN A 69 -11.88 17.25 -0.62
CA GLN A 69 -11.82 16.12 -1.56
C GLN A 69 -12.71 14.94 -1.14
N PHE A 70 -12.76 14.64 0.14
CA PHE A 70 -13.37 13.41 0.68
C PHE A 70 -14.52 13.66 1.66
N GLY A 71 -14.78 14.92 2.06
CA GLY A 71 -15.73 15.23 3.12
C GLY A 71 -15.25 14.69 4.47
N TYR A 72 -16.21 14.29 5.31
CA TYR A 72 -15.97 13.65 6.61
C TYR A 72 -16.13 12.12 6.56
N THR A 73 -16.01 11.55 5.37
CA THR A 73 -16.16 10.11 5.18
C THR A 73 -14.88 9.38 5.59
N ILE A 74 -15.03 8.32 6.37
CA ILE A 74 -13.96 7.38 6.72
C ILE A 74 -14.36 6.01 6.18
N GLN A 75 -13.49 5.40 5.39
CA GLN A 75 -13.66 4.04 4.91
C GLN A 75 -13.03 3.07 5.91
N LEU A 76 -13.83 2.12 6.38
CA LEU A 76 -13.36 1.06 7.27
C LEU A 76 -13.26 -0.24 6.49
N PHE A 77 -12.13 -0.91 6.63
CA PHE A 77 -11.89 -2.22 6.04
C PHE A 77 -11.21 -3.15 7.04
N THR A 78 -11.23 -4.43 6.74
CA THR A 78 -10.46 -5.43 7.50
C THR A 78 -9.58 -6.27 6.58
N PRO A 79 -8.38 -6.65 7.03
CA PRO A 79 -7.58 -7.65 6.33
C PRO A 79 -8.19 -9.04 6.47
N MET A 80 -8.14 -9.82 5.39
CA MET A 80 -8.52 -11.22 5.35
C MET A 80 -7.36 -12.04 4.78
N TYR A 81 -6.66 -12.76 5.65
CA TYR A 81 -5.55 -13.61 5.26
C TYR A 81 -6.06 -14.96 4.77
N ILE A 82 -6.03 -15.18 3.45
CA ILE A 82 -6.52 -16.42 2.85
C ILE A 82 -5.46 -17.51 2.74
N SER A 83 -4.16 -17.16 2.91
CA SER A 83 -3.05 -18.11 2.96
C SER A 83 -1.84 -17.49 3.63
N ASN A 84 -1.19 -18.23 4.53
CA ASN A 84 0.08 -17.85 5.15
C ASN A 84 1.31 -18.56 4.58
N TYR A 85 1.15 -19.31 3.49
CA TYR A 85 2.29 -19.89 2.76
C TYR A 85 3.11 -18.78 2.11
N CYS A 86 4.42 -18.75 2.43
CA CYS A 86 5.35 -17.77 1.89
C CYS A 86 6.72 -18.42 1.65
N ASP A 87 7.30 -18.16 0.49
CA ASP A 87 8.60 -18.70 0.07
C ASP A 87 9.75 -17.73 0.41
N ASN A 88 9.42 -16.50 0.90
CA ASN A 88 10.38 -15.45 1.26
C ASN A 88 10.91 -15.60 2.69
N GLY A 89 12.11 -15.06 2.90
CA GLY A 89 12.83 -15.13 4.18
C GLY A 89 12.86 -13.82 4.98
N CYS A 90 11.93 -12.88 4.76
CA CYS A 90 11.92 -11.56 5.40
C CYS A 90 12.05 -11.67 6.92
N VAL A 91 13.07 -10.99 7.48
CA VAL A 91 13.46 -11.16 8.89
C VAL A 91 12.43 -10.60 9.89
N TYR A 92 11.55 -9.72 9.45
CA TYR A 92 10.52 -9.06 10.28
C TYR A 92 9.13 -9.71 10.14
N CYS A 93 8.94 -10.62 9.17
CA CYS A 93 7.61 -11.13 8.85
C CYS A 93 7.33 -12.47 9.54
N GLY A 94 6.18 -12.57 10.22
CA GLY A 94 5.73 -13.83 10.83
C GLY A 94 5.45 -14.94 9.83
N TYR A 95 5.23 -14.61 8.54
CA TYR A 95 5.03 -15.57 7.46
C TYR A 95 6.33 -16.01 6.77
N SER A 96 7.47 -15.46 7.17
CA SER A 96 8.77 -15.89 6.65
C SER A 96 8.89 -17.42 6.62
N HIS A 97 9.50 -17.97 5.57
CA HIS A 97 9.69 -19.42 5.46
C HIS A 97 10.55 -20.01 6.59
N HIS A 98 11.33 -19.16 7.27
CA HIS A 98 12.10 -19.54 8.46
C HIS A 98 11.26 -19.62 9.74
N SER A 99 10.03 -19.08 9.73
CA SER A 99 9.17 -19.14 10.91
C SER A 99 8.61 -20.55 11.12
N GLY A 100 8.51 -20.98 12.38
CA GLY A 100 7.96 -22.29 12.75
C GLY A 100 6.42 -22.33 12.84
N ILE A 101 5.70 -21.37 12.22
CA ILE A 101 4.22 -21.34 12.30
C ILE A 101 3.59 -22.46 11.47
N ALA A 102 2.41 -22.92 11.90
CA ALA A 102 1.58 -23.79 11.08
C ALA A 102 1.18 -23.07 9.77
N ARG A 103 1.32 -23.79 8.65
CA ARG A 103 0.95 -23.25 7.33
C ARG A 103 -0.46 -23.68 6.99
N GLU A 104 -1.26 -22.68 6.62
CA GLU A 104 -2.64 -22.87 6.24
C GLU A 104 -3.00 -22.07 5.00
N LYS A 105 -3.95 -22.62 4.25
CA LYS A 105 -4.63 -21.96 3.16
C LYS A 105 -6.11 -22.28 3.28
N LEU A 106 -6.96 -21.27 3.30
CA LEU A 106 -8.39 -21.42 3.40
C LEU A 106 -8.96 -22.09 2.15
N SER A 107 -9.94 -22.95 2.32
CA SER A 107 -10.77 -23.37 1.19
C SER A 107 -11.69 -22.23 0.73
N LEU A 108 -12.25 -22.30 -0.47
CA LEU A 108 -13.20 -21.30 -0.94
C LEU A 108 -14.47 -21.24 -0.08
N ASP A 109 -14.85 -22.34 0.54
CA ASP A 109 -16.00 -22.40 1.46
C ASP A 109 -15.67 -21.73 2.80
N ASP A 110 -14.44 -21.91 3.32
CA ASP A 110 -13.97 -21.21 4.52
C ASP A 110 -13.88 -19.70 4.26
N ILE A 111 -13.37 -19.28 3.09
CA ILE A 111 -13.33 -17.86 2.69
C ILE A 111 -14.74 -17.26 2.71
N GLU A 112 -15.72 -17.95 2.13
CA GLU A 112 -17.10 -17.48 2.11
C GLU A 112 -17.71 -17.44 3.52
N PHE A 113 -17.40 -18.41 4.37
CA PHE A 113 -17.85 -18.46 5.75
C PHE A 113 -17.30 -17.29 6.58
N GLU A 114 -15.99 -17.07 6.55
CA GLU A 114 -15.32 -15.97 7.23
C GLU A 114 -15.79 -14.60 6.69
N ALA A 115 -15.99 -14.48 5.39
CA ALA A 115 -16.48 -13.26 4.77
C ALA A 115 -17.87 -12.86 5.30
N LYS A 116 -18.78 -13.82 5.45
CA LYS A 116 -20.11 -13.59 6.03
C LYS A 116 -20.03 -13.13 7.47
N ALA A 117 -19.15 -13.75 8.29
CA ALA A 117 -18.92 -13.34 9.66
C ALA A 117 -18.35 -11.90 9.76
N ILE A 118 -17.46 -11.53 8.86
CA ILE A 118 -16.94 -10.16 8.74
C ILE A 118 -18.08 -9.19 8.38
N ALA A 119 -18.86 -9.49 7.36
CA ALA A 119 -19.96 -8.64 6.92
C ALA A 119 -21.03 -8.42 7.99
N GLU A 120 -21.29 -9.42 8.85
CA GLU A 120 -22.20 -9.30 10.00
C GLU A 120 -21.74 -8.24 11.02
N THR A 121 -20.46 -7.87 11.04
CA THR A 121 -19.94 -6.75 11.86
C THR A 121 -20.29 -5.37 11.32
N GLY A 122 -20.82 -5.29 10.10
CA GLY A 122 -21.12 -4.04 9.39
C GLY A 122 -19.95 -3.52 8.53
N LEU A 123 -18.85 -4.25 8.43
CA LEU A 123 -17.75 -3.90 7.51
C LEU A 123 -18.15 -4.25 6.07
N GLU A 124 -18.00 -3.27 5.18
CA GLU A 124 -18.37 -3.38 3.76
C GLU A 124 -17.17 -3.54 2.83
N GLN A 125 -15.95 -3.45 3.37
CA GLN A 125 -14.72 -3.49 2.58
C GLN A 125 -13.75 -4.51 3.18
N VAL A 126 -13.08 -5.26 2.30
CA VAL A 126 -12.10 -6.27 2.68
C VAL A 126 -10.81 -6.12 1.88
N LEU A 127 -9.68 -6.33 2.56
CA LEU A 127 -8.36 -6.42 1.93
C LEU A 127 -7.89 -7.88 2.00
N VAL A 128 -7.80 -8.53 0.85
CA VAL A 128 -7.36 -9.92 0.75
C VAL A 128 -5.85 -10.01 0.74
N LEU A 129 -5.28 -10.78 1.67
CA LEU A 129 -3.84 -10.96 1.80
C LEU A 129 -3.42 -12.42 1.65
N THR A 130 -2.24 -12.62 1.05
CA THR A 130 -1.53 -13.89 1.05
C THR A 130 -0.05 -13.69 1.36
N GLY A 131 0.61 -14.71 1.87
CA GLY A 131 2.05 -14.81 1.71
C GLY A 131 2.41 -15.02 0.24
N GLU A 132 3.68 -14.82 -0.11
CA GLU A 132 4.19 -15.02 -1.47
C GLU A 132 4.57 -16.49 -1.70
N SER A 133 3.64 -17.26 -2.23
CA SER A 133 3.88 -18.63 -2.71
C SER A 133 2.96 -18.94 -3.89
N LYS A 134 3.48 -18.77 -5.11
CA LYS A 134 2.70 -19.08 -6.34
C LYS A 134 2.27 -20.54 -6.45
N SER A 135 2.99 -21.44 -5.82
CA SER A 135 2.67 -22.86 -5.81
C SER A 135 1.48 -23.17 -4.90
N CYS A 136 1.40 -22.54 -3.73
CA CYS A 136 0.34 -22.74 -2.75
C CYS A 136 -0.86 -21.85 -2.99
N SER A 137 -0.63 -20.59 -3.37
CA SER A 137 -1.66 -19.56 -3.60
C SER A 137 -1.51 -18.98 -5.01
N PRO A 138 -1.78 -19.78 -6.08
CA PRO A 138 -1.65 -19.30 -7.45
C PRO A 138 -2.67 -18.18 -7.75
N PRO A 139 -2.43 -17.33 -8.78
CA PRO A 139 -3.36 -16.27 -9.18
C PRO A 139 -4.79 -16.74 -9.39
N SER A 140 -4.99 -17.96 -9.91
CA SER A 140 -6.32 -18.56 -10.08
C SER A 140 -7.06 -18.79 -8.76
N TYR A 141 -6.33 -19.12 -7.68
CA TYR A 141 -6.91 -19.25 -6.35
C TYR A 141 -7.33 -17.88 -5.80
N ILE A 142 -6.47 -16.85 -5.99
CA ILE A 142 -6.78 -15.49 -5.57
C ILE A 142 -8.00 -14.95 -6.34
N GLN A 143 -8.09 -15.20 -7.66
CA GLN A 143 -9.26 -14.86 -8.46
C GLN A 143 -10.53 -15.53 -7.93
N ALA A 144 -10.50 -16.83 -7.68
CA ALA A 144 -11.65 -17.55 -7.14
C ALA A 144 -12.06 -17.06 -5.74
N ALA A 145 -11.10 -16.63 -4.91
CA ALA A 145 -11.39 -16.00 -3.63
C ALA A 145 -12.10 -14.64 -3.83
N VAL A 146 -11.62 -13.78 -4.73
CA VAL A 146 -12.26 -12.49 -5.05
C VAL A 146 -13.68 -12.71 -5.57
N GLU A 147 -13.91 -13.68 -6.45
CA GLU A 147 -15.25 -14.03 -6.94
C GLU A 147 -16.24 -14.39 -5.82
N LYS A 148 -15.75 -15.03 -4.75
CA LYS A 148 -16.55 -15.34 -3.56
C LYS A 148 -16.87 -14.11 -2.71
N LEU A 149 -15.97 -13.13 -2.69
CA LEU A 149 -16.04 -11.96 -1.82
C LEU A 149 -16.86 -10.81 -2.42
N VAL A 150 -16.80 -10.60 -3.73
CA VAL A 150 -17.51 -9.52 -4.44
C VAL A 150 -19.03 -9.49 -4.19
N PRO A 151 -19.75 -10.62 -4.07
CA PRO A 151 -21.19 -10.57 -3.73
C PRO A 151 -21.47 -10.14 -2.27
N ILE A 152 -20.47 -10.14 -1.39
CA ILE A 152 -20.60 -9.92 0.04
C ILE A 152 -20.16 -8.49 0.41
N PHE A 153 -19.10 -8.00 -0.22
CA PHE A 153 -18.49 -6.69 0.09
C PHE A 153 -18.70 -5.69 -1.04
N SER A 154 -18.81 -4.42 -0.68
CA SER A 154 -18.87 -3.31 -1.64
C SER A 154 -17.53 -2.99 -2.29
N SER A 155 -16.41 -3.39 -1.65
CA SER A 155 -15.04 -3.22 -2.15
C SER A 155 -14.19 -4.42 -1.74
N VAL A 156 -13.47 -4.97 -2.71
CA VAL A 156 -12.52 -6.08 -2.52
C VAL A 156 -11.17 -5.68 -3.08
N SER A 157 -10.28 -5.30 -2.19
CA SER A 157 -8.89 -4.97 -2.54
C SER A 157 -7.97 -6.16 -2.26
N ILE A 158 -6.81 -6.19 -2.90
CA ILE A 158 -5.80 -7.24 -2.73
C ILE A 158 -4.46 -6.65 -2.27
N GLU A 159 -3.76 -7.38 -1.41
CA GLU A 159 -2.35 -7.15 -1.07
C GLU A 159 -1.64 -8.50 -1.16
N VAL A 160 -1.09 -8.76 -2.33
CA VAL A 160 -0.48 -10.04 -2.69
C VAL A 160 0.84 -9.80 -3.41
N TYR A 161 1.61 -10.84 -3.63
CA TYR A 161 2.86 -10.75 -4.38
C TYR A 161 2.67 -10.19 -5.80
N SER A 162 3.76 -9.72 -6.43
CA SER A 162 3.69 -9.11 -7.75
C SER A 162 3.20 -10.09 -8.82
N LEU A 163 2.29 -9.61 -9.65
CA LEU A 163 1.62 -10.35 -10.70
C LEU A 163 1.96 -9.78 -12.08
N THR A 164 1.76 -10.57 -13.10
CA THR A 164 1.83 -10.09 -14.49
C THR A 164 0.62 -9.22 -14.82
N LEU A 165 0.72 -8.42 -15.88
CA LEU A 165 -0.38 -7.60 -16.37
C LEU A 165 -1.65 -8.43 -16.66
N GLU A 166 -1.50 -9.62 -17.23
CA GLU A 166 -2.64 -10.48 -17.56
C GLU A 166 -3.29 -11.08 -16.29
N GLU A 167 -2.49 -11.41 -15.27
CA GLU A 167 -3.00 -11.85 -13.97
C GLU A 167 -3.77 -10.73 -13.26
N TYR A 168 -3.27 -9.47 -13.29
CA TYR A 168 -4.01 -8.32 -12.77
C TYR A 168 -5.31 -8.06 -13.55
N LYS A 169 -5.31 -8.15 -14.88
CA LYS A 169 -6.54 -8.05 -15.67
C LYS A 169 -7.58 -9.10 -15.27
N GLY A 170 -7.12 -10.33 -14.99
CA GLY A 170 -8.00 -11.39 -14.51
C GLY A 170 -8.65 -11.04 -13.17
N LEU A 171 -7.89 -10.47 -12.23
CA LEU A 171 -8.41 -10.03 -10.93
C LEU A 171 -9.41 -8.87 -11.05
N VAL A 172 -9.12 -7.89 -11.88
CA VAL A 172 -10.04 -6.78 -12.17
C VAL A 172 -11.33 -7.30 -12.82
N ALA A 173 -11.22 -8.26 -13.74
CA ALA A 173 -12.38 -8.85 -14.42
C ALA A 173 -13.34 -9.58 -13.47
N VAL A 174 -12.83 -10.15 -12.37
CA VAL A 174 -13.64 -10.80 -11.33
C VAL A 174 -14.07 -9.86 -10.20
N GLY A 175 -13.67 -8.58 -10.25
CA GLY A 175 -14.20 -7.52 -9.39
C GLY A 175 -13.25 -7.03 -8.29
N ALA A 176 -11.96 -7.33 -8.35
CA ALA A 176 -10.98 -6.63 -7.50
C ALA A 176 -10.90 -5.16 -7.93
N ASP A 177 -11.07 -4.23 -6.99
CA ASP A 177 -11.15 -2.78 -7.24
C ASP A 177 -9.97 -2.00 -6.66
N GLY A 178 -9.12 -2.64 -5.86
CA GLY A 178 -7.92 -2.04 -5.29
C GLY A 178 -6.76 -3.03 -5.20
N MET A 179 -5.55 -2.49 -5.22
CA MET A 179 -4.33 -3.27 -5.04
C MET A 179 -3.30 -2.45 -4.27
N THR A 180 -2.69 -3.09 -3.29
CA THR A 180 -1.55 -2.57 -2.55
C THR A 180 -0.32 -3.41 -2.86
N MET A 181 0.79 -2.72 -3.17
CA MET A 181 2.12 -3.31 -3.24
C MET A 181 3.02 -2.55 -2.29
N PHE A 182 3.48 -3.22 -1.26
CA PHE A 182 4.31 -2.62 -0.24
C PHE A 182 5.79 -2.72 -0.61
N GLN A 183 6.57 -1.69 -0.26
CA GLN A 183 8.03 -1.65 -0.39
C GLN A 183 8.62 -1.25 0.98
N GLU A 184 9.37 -2.14 1.60
CA GLU A 184 9.88 -1.94 2.97
C GLU A 184 10.86 -0.77 3.07
N THR A 185 11.75 -0.65 2.09
CA THR A 185 12.72 0.44 1.99
C THR A 185 13.23 0.57 0.56
N TYR A 186 13.60 1.79 0.16
CA TYR A 186 14.29 2.06 -1.11
C TYR A 186 15.81 2.09 -0.96
N ASN A 187 16.34 1.90 0.26
CA ASN A 187 17.78 1.76 0.49
C ASN A 187 18.23 0.35 0.10
N PRO A 188 19.06 0.16 -0.96
CA PRO A 188 19.41 -1.16 -1.47
C PRO A 188 20.26 -1.98 -0.47
N THR A 189 21.07 -1.30 0.33
CA THR A 189 21.90 -1.96 1.35
C THR A 189 21.04 -2.51 2.50
N LEU A 190 20.06 -1.72 2.94
CA LEU A 190 19.13 -2.15 3.98
C LEU A 190 18.18 -3.24 3.43
N TYR A 191 17.66 -3.07 2.22
CA TYR A 191 16.77 -4.05 1.59
C TYR A 191 17.42 -5.43 1.47
N ALA A 192 18.73 -5.49 1.21
CA ALA A 192 19.47 -6.75 1.14
C ALA A 192 19.65 -7.46 2.49
N GLN A 193 19.32 -6.80 3.61
CA GLN A 193 19.40 -7.34 4.98
C GLN A 193 18.05 -7.78 5.53
N LEU A 194 16.97 -7.35 4.89
CA LEU A 194 15.59 -7.63 5.30
C LEU A 194 15.06 -8.92 4.69
#